data_e89cc21ba245dea8c4d4643e7c504a2c
#
_entry.id   e89cc21ba245dea8c4d4643e7c504a2c
#
_cell.length_a   1.000
_cell.length_b   1.000
_cell.length_c   1.000
_cell.angle_alpha   90.00
_cell.angle_beta   90.00
_cell.angle_gamma   90.00
#
_symmetry.space_group_name_H-M   'P 1'
#
loop_
_entity.id
_entity.type
_entity.pdbx_description
1 polymer ?
#
loop_
_entity_poly.entity_id
_entity_poly.type
_entity_poly.pdbx_seq_one_letter_code
_entity_poly.pdbx_strand_id
1 'polypeptide(L)'
;PIWWARLAATPLLGHIFCALIIPNLGPLISRANIDQNFLPGAAPDHYYEQSAVGLAFRPGAFRASAQDVCALSAELAAQAPNYPEILAPAIIITAEKDRVLSPKRHARALAAALPAAELVIAPDCGHMPHQLRPDLALAAIRRVNAMAGVSAQS
;
A
#
# COMPACT_ATOMS: atom_id res chain seq x y z
N PRO A 1 -4.07 4.36 15.27
CA PRO A 1 -2.68 4.70 14.91
C PRO A 1 -1.72 4.08 15.91
N ILE A 2 -0.65 3.50 15.38
CA ILE A 2 0.42 2.89 16.15
C ILE A 2 1.18 3.97 16.92
N TRP A 3 1.64 3.65 18.12
CA TRP A 3 2.24 4.61 19.06
C TRP A 3 3.42 5.41 18.46
N TRP A 4 4.28 4.76 17.67
CA TRP A 4 5.42 5.41 17.05
C TRP A 4 5.01 6.46 16.00
N ALA A 5 3.92 6.25 15.26
CA ALA A 5 3.42 7.23 14.31
C ALA A 5 2.91 8.48 15.03
N ARG A 6 2.21 8.30 16.16
CA ARG A 6 1.80 9.44 17.01
C ARG A 6 3.00 10.22 17.53
N LEU A 7 4.04 9.51 18.00
CA LEU A 7 5.27 10.16 18.49
C LEU A 7 5.96 10.94 17.35
N ALA A 8 6.16 10.31 16.21
CA ALA A 8 6.81 10.93 15.04
C ALA A 8 6.04 12.15 14.52
N ALA A 9 4.69 12.14 14.62
CA ALA A 9 3.84 13.24 14.19
C ALA A 9 3.88 14.45 15.12
N THR A 10 4.34 14.32 16.38
CA THR A 10 4.39 15.46 17.33
C THR A 10 5.35 16.56 16.86
N PRO A 11 5.07 17.85 17.18
CA PRO A 11 5.87 18.96 16.65
C PRO A 11 7.34 18.89 17.00
N LEU A 12 7.72 18.91 18.27
CA LEU A 12 9.13 18.98 18.71
C LEU A 12 9.74 17.60 18.91
N LEU A 13 9.09 16.76 19.72
CA LEU A 13 9.60 15.43 20.04
C LEU A 13 9.66 14.53 18.79
N GLY A 14 8.72 14.68 17.87
CA GLY A 14 8.71 13.96 16.60
C GLY A 14 9.93 14.30 15.73
N HIS A 15 10.37 15.55 15.69
CA HIS A 15 11.58 15.91 14.96
C HIS A 15 12.83 15.25 15.55
N ILE A 16 12.97 15.29 16.88
CA ILE A 16 14.10 14.66 17.58
C ILE A 16 14.08 13.15 17.35
N PHE A 17 12.92 12.51 17.52
CA PHE A 17 12.75 11.08 17.29
C PHE A 17 13.11 10.68 15.85
N CYS A 18 12.57 11.40 14.85
CA CYS A 18 12.84 11.13 13.45
C CYS A 18 14.30 11.42 13.06
N ALA A 19 14.95 12.41 13.68
CA ALA A 19 16.34 12.75 13.36
C ALA A 19 17.35 11.78 13.97
N LEU A 20 17.13 11.33 15.21
CA LEU A 20 18.11 10.54 15.95
C LEU A 20 17.85 9.04 15.96
N ILE A 21 16.59 8.63 16.01
CA ILE A 21 16.23 7.21 16.18
C ILE A 21 15.98 6.53 14.83
N ILE A 22 15.19 7.15 13.97
CA ILE A 22 14.72 6.49 12.75
C ILE A 22 15.85 6.15 11.76
N PRO A 23 16.83 7.00 11.46
CA PRO A 23 17.90 6.66 10.52
C PRO A 23 18.79 5.49 11.01
N ASN A 24 18.88 5.32 12.33
CA ASN A 24 19.74 4.30 12.94
C ASN A 24 19.02 2.97 13.16
N LEU A 25 17.78 2.97 13.67
CA LEU A 25 17.03 1.76 13.99
C LEU A 25 16.08 1.32 12.87
N GLY A 26 15.58 2.26 12.07
CA GLY A 26 14.65 1.97 10.98
C GLY A 26 15.15 0.89 10.03
N PRO A 27 16.37 1.00 9.47
CA PRO A 27 16.92 0.00 8.57
C PRO A 27 17.06 -1.39 9.20
N LEU A 28 17.35 -1.48 10.50
CA LEU A 28 17.53 -2.75 11.21
C LEU A 28 16.23 -3.55 11.32
N ILE A 29 15.11 -2.87 11.57
CA ILE A 29 13.81 -3.52 11.76
C ILE A 29 13.00 -3.64 10.46
N SER A 30 13.35 -2.85 9.45
CA SER A 30 12.58 -2.77 8.22
C SER A 30 12.62 -4.06 7.40
N ARG A 31 13.76 -4.76 7.38
CA ARG A 31 13.93 -5.98 6.58
C ARG A 31 12.90 -7.04 6.96
N ALA A 32 12.81 -7.37 8.25
CA ALA A 32 11.83 -8.32 8.74
C ALA A 32 10.38 -7.90 8.48
N ASN A 33 10.08 -6.60 8.58
CA ASN A 33 8.76 -6.08 8.28
C ASN A 33 8.42 -6.16 6.78
N ILE A 34 9.38 -5.92 5.91
CA ILE A 34 9.20 -6.05 4.46
C ILE A 34 8.99 -7.52 4.08
N ASP A 35 9.81 -8.43 4.59
CA ASP A 35 9.68 -9.85 4.32
C ASP A 35 8.29 -10.38 4.69
N GLN A 36 7.70 -9.90 5.78
CA GLN A 36 6.33 -10.25 6.17
C GLN A 36 5.26 -9.89 5.12
N ASN A 37 5.49 -8.83 4.33
CA ASN A 37 4.55 -8.43 3.29
C ASN A 37 4.51 -9.41 2.11
N PHE A 38 5.57 -10.20 1.93
CA PHE A 38 5.65 -11.20 0.86
C PHE A 38 5.14 -12.58 1.27
N LEU A 39 4.94 -12.83 2.57
CA LEU A 39 4.48 -14.14 3.03
C LEU A 39 3.12 -14.53 2.42
N PRO A 40 2.93 -15.81 2.00
CA PRO A 40 3.81 -16.98 2.20
C PRO A 40 4.98 -17.09 1.20
N GLY A 41 5.09 -16.22 0.21
CA GLY A 41 6.23 -16.13 -0.69
C GLY A 41 7.44 -15.47 -0.04
N ALA A 42 8.45 -15.17 -0.86
CA ALA A 42 9.63 -14.43 -0.47
C ALA A 42 9.73 -13.12 -1.26
N ALA A 43 10.42 -12.13 -0.69
CA ALA A 43 10.76 -10.93 -1.44
C ALA A 43 11.65 -11.30 -2.65
N PRO A 44 11.49 -10.63 -3.81
CA PRO A 44 12.39 -10.81 -4.93
C PRO A 44 13.84 -10.51 -4.55
N ASP A 45 14.78 -11.14 -5.23
CA ASP A 45 16.20 -10.85 -5.06
C ASP A 45 16.47 -9.36 -5.27
N HIS A 46 17.34 -8.81 -4.45
CA HIS A 46 17.71 -7.39 -4.48
C HIS A 46 16.54 -6.40 -4.26
N TYR A 47 15.38 -6.87 -3.78
CA TYR A 47 14.21 -5.98 -3.55
C TYR A 47 14.56 -4.77 -2.68
N TYR A 48 15.37 -4.99 -1.64
CA TYR A 48 15.78 -3.95 -0.70
C TYR A 48 16.57 -2.83 -1.36
N GLU A 49 17.52 -3.20 -2.21
CA GLU A 49 18.39 -2.28 -2.94
C GLU A 49 17.62 -1.54 -4.04
N GLN A 50 16.84 -2.27 -4.81
CA GLN A 50 16.07 -1.74 -5.94
C GLN A 50 14.92 -0.84 -5.53
N SER A 51 14.23 -1.15 -4.42
CA SER A 51 13.12 -0.36 -3.92
C SER A 51 13.53 0.91 -3.17
N ALA A 52 14.85 1.11 -2.96
CA ALA A 52 15.39 2.27 -2.25
C ALA A 52 14.71 2.54 -0.89
N VAL A 53 14.35 1.48 -0.18
CA VAL A 53 13.64 1.53 1.12
C VAL A 53 14.30 2.46 2.12
N GLY A 54 15.63 2.60 2.07
CA GLY A 54 16.38 3.53 2.93
C GLY A 54 15.90 4.98 2.87
N LEU A 55 15.30 5.40 1.75
CA LEU A 55 14.77 6.75 1.60
C LEU A 55 13.57 7.02 2.53
N ALA A 56 12.80 5.98 2.87
CA ALA A 56 11.68 6.09 3.81
C ALA A 56 12.12 6.43 5.24
N PHE A 57 13.38 6.15 5.60
CA PHE A 57 13.95 6.45 6.91
C PHE A 57 14.62 7.82 7.00
N ARG A 58 14.57 8.63 5.96
CA ARG A 58 14.94 10.05 6.05
C ARG A 58 13.98 10.75 7.03
N PRO A 59 14.48 11.58 7.96
CA PRO A 59 13.65 12.17 9.03
C PRO A 59 12.36 12.83 8.53
N GLY A 60 12.46 13.63 7.46
CA GLY A 60 11.31 14.31 6.87
C GLY A 60 10.30 13.35 6.23
N ALA A 61 10.78 12.37 5.46
CA ALA A 61 9.93 11.38 4.80
C ALA A 61 9.19 10.50 5.82
N PHE A 62 9.90 10.00 6.83
CA PHE A 62 9.30 9.19 7.88
C PHE A 62 8.26 9.98 8.69
N ARG A 63 8.56 11.25 9.01
CA ARG A 63 7.62 12.11 9.73
C ARG A 63 6.35 12.39 8.93
N ALA A 64 6.47 12.69 7.64
CA ALA A 64 5.33 12.87 6.74
C ALA A 64 4.47 11.61 6.69
N SER A 65 5.06 10.44 6.44
CA SER A 65 4.34 9.16 6.47
C SER A 65 3.65 8.88 7.80
N ALA A 66 4.27 9.26 8.92
CA ALA A 66 3.66 9.09 10.24
C ALA A 66 2.43 10.01 10.43
N GLN A 67 2.48 11.24 9.91
CA GLN A 67 1.34 12.17 9.90
C GLN A 67 0.19 11.61 9.05
N ASP A 68 0.49 11.10 7.86
CA ASP A 68 -0.48 10.48 6.96
C ASP A 68 -1.15 9.26 7.63
N VAL A 69 -0.38 8.39 8.28
CA VAL A 69 -0.92 7.24 9.03
C VAL A 69 -1.85 7.69 10.17
N CYS A 70 -1.53 8.80 10.84
CA CYS A 70 -2.39 9.35 11.90
C CYS A 70 -3.71 9.91 11.36
N ALA A 71 -3.70 10.52 10.19
CA ALA A 71 -4.88 11.10 9.54
C ALA A 71 -5.72 10.06 8.79
N LEU A 72 -5.11 8.97 8.32
CA LEU A 72 -5.67 8.02 7.35
C LEU A 72 -7.11 7.56 7.65
N SER A 73 -7.40 7.18 8.90
CA SER A 73 -8.73 6.65 9.24
C SER A 73 -9.84 7.69 9.11
N ALA A 74 -9.55 8.94 9.48
CA ALA A 74 -10.51 10.04 9.37
C ALA A 74 -10.73 10.44 7.91
N GLU A 75 -9.65 10.53 7.14
CA GLU A 75 -9.71 10.87 5.72
C GLU A 75 -10.47 9.80 4.91
N LEU A 76 -10.19 8.52 5.14
CA LEU A 76 -10.92 7.43 4.48
C LEU A 76 -12.40 7.43 4.84
N ALA A 77 -12.74 7.70 6.11
CA ALA A 77 -14.14 7.78 6.53
C ALA A 77 -14.86 8.96 5.86
N ALA A 78 -14.19 10.09 5.65
CA ALA A 78 -14.73 11.25 4.95
C ALA A 78 -14.90 10.99 3.44
N GLN A 79 -14.01 10.22 2.82
CA GLN A 79 -14.07 9.91 1.39
C GLN A 79 -15.05 8.78 1.06
N ALA A 80 -15.25 7.82 1.95
CA ALA A 80 -16.03 6.61 1.68
C ALA A 80 -17.45 6.87 1.14
N PRO A 81 -18.20 7.88 1.60
CA PRO A 81 -19.51 8.21 1.04
C PRO A 81 -19.50 8.59 -0.44
N ASN A 82 -18.37 9.05 -0.97
CA ASN A 82 -18.24 9.50 -2.36
C ASN A 82 -17.83 8.35 -3.31
N TYR A 83 -17.47 7.17 -2.81
CA TYR A 83 -17.06 6.04 -3.66
C TYR A 83 -18.12 5.64 -4.69
N PRO A 84 -19.43 5.66 -4.42
CA PRO A 84 -20.46 5.37 -5.43
C PRO A 84 -20.50 6.36 -6.61
N GLU A 85 -19.91 7.54 -6.47
CA GLU A 85 -19.84 8.56 -7.52
C GLU A 85 -18.66 8.32 -8.50
N ILE A 86 -17.76 7.39 -8.18
CA ILE A 86 -16.60 7.06 -9.02
C ILE A 86 -17.07 6.13 -10.13
N LEU A 87 -17.31 6.70 -11.31
CA LEU A 87 -17.78 5.98 -12.50
C LEU A 87 -16.63 5.48 -13.39
N ALA A 88 -15.41 5.86 -13.11
CA ALA A 88 -14.24 5.41 -13.84
C ALA A 88 -14.07 3.89 -13.69
N PRO A 89 -13.76 3.16 -14.78
CA PRO A 89 -13.43 1.74 -14.69
C PRO A 89 -12.27 1.49 -13.71
N ALA A 90 -12.42 0.51 -12.85
CA ALA A 90 -11.42 0.18 -11.86
C ALA A 90 -11.21 -1.33 -11.74
N ILE A 91 -9.97 -1.77 -11.56
CA ILE A 91 -9.65 -3.16 -11.22
C ILE A 91 -8.92 -3.16 -9.89
N ILE A 92 -9.51 -3.80 -8.91
CA ILE A 92 -8.98 -3.93 -7.56
C ILE A 92 -8.31 -5.29 -7.45
N ILE A 93 -6.99 -5.30 -7.23
CA ILE A 93 -6.23 -6.52 -7.01
C ILE A 93 -6.00 -6.69 -5.51
N THR A 94 -6.36 -7.84 -4.97
CA THR A 94 -6.03 -8.24 -3.60
C THR A 94 -5.43 -9.62 -3.59
N ALA A 95 -4.80 -9.99 -2.49
CA ALA A 95 -4.18 -11.30 -2.33
C ALA A 95 -4.97 -12.15 -1.33
N GLU A 96 -5.10 -13.43 -1.62
CA GLU A 96 -5.86 -14.37 -0.78
C GLU A 96 -5.28 -14.48 0.63
N LYS A 97 -3.94 -14.49 0.71
CA LYS A 97 -3.19 -14.69 1.96
C LYS A 97 -2.61 -13.39 2.53
N ASP A 98 -3.20 -12.25 2.17
CA ASP A 98 -2.81 -10.95 2.72
C ASP A 98 -3.06 -10.92 4.24
N ARG A 99 -1.97 -10.77 5.01
CA ARG A 99 -1.99 -10.68 6.47
C ARG A 99 -1.89 -9.25 6.99
N VAL A 100 -1.63 -8.30 6.11
CA VAL A 100 -1.50 -6.87 6.43
C VAL A 100 -2.86 -6.19 6.33
N LEU A 101 -3.54 -6.39 5.20
CA LEU A 101 -4.88 -5.86 4.94
C LEU A 101 -5.87 -7.00 4.68
N SER A 102 -6.93 -7.07 5.48
CA SER A 102 -7.97 -8.06 5.27
C SER A 102 -8.67 -7.89 3.91
N PRO A 103 -8.59 -8.85 3.00
CA PRO A 103 -9.27 -8.76 1.69
C PRO A 103 -10.77 -8.52 1.81
N LYS A 104 -11.40 -9.10 2.84
CA LYS A 104 -12.84 -8.93 3.12
C LYS A 104 -13.19 -7.50 3.52
N ARG A 105 -12.41 -6.91 4.41
CA ARG A 105 -12.72 -5.58 4.99
C ARG A 105 -12.33 -4.42 4.08
N HIS A 106 -11.32 -4.61 3.22
CA HIS A 106 -10.79 -3.55 2.37
C HIS A 106 -11.16 -3.76 0.90
N ALA A 107 -10.55 -4.73 0.22
CA ALA A 107 -10.71 -4.89 -1.22
C ALA A 107 -12.16 -5.24 -1.64
N ARG A 108 -12.80 -6.18 -0.94
CA ARG A 108 -14.20 -6.53 -1.25
C ARG A 108 -15.18 -5.41 -0.93
N ALA A 109 -14.95 -4.70 0.18
CA ALA A 109 -15.80 -3.56 0.54
C ALA A 109 -15.65 -2.42 -0.46
N LEU A 110 -14.42 -2.12 -0.91
CA LEU A 110 -14.18 -1.11 -1.93
C LEU A 110 -14.80 -1.52 -3.27
N ALA A 111 -14.63 -2.78 -3.70
CA ALA A 111 -15.24 -3.28 -4.93
C ALA A 111 -16.78 -3.22 -4.90
N ALA A 112 -17.38 -3.42 -3.74
CA ALA A 112 -18.83 -3.30 -3.58
C ALA A 112 -19.33 -1.85 -3.59
N ALA A 113 -18.46 -0.90 -3.23
CA ALA A 113 -18.80 0.52 -3.18
C ALA A 113 -18.61 1.24 -4.53
N LEU A 114 -17.74 0.73 -5.40
CA LEU A 114 -17.43 1.32 -6.71
C LEU A 114 -18.31 0.69 -7.80
N PRO A 115 -19.17 1.44 -8.51
CA PRO A 115 -20.11 0.88 -9.50
C PRO A 115 -19.45 0.16 -10.69
N ALA A 116 -18.27 0.64 -11.09
CA ALA A 116 -17.54 0.14 -12.26
C ALA A 116 -16.25 -0.61 -11.87
N ALA A 117 -16.24 -1.28 -10.71
CA ALA A 117 -15.07 -2.00 -10.23
C ALA A 117 -15.16 -3.51 -10.45
N GLU A 118 -14.04 -4.10 -10.85
CA GLU A 118 -13.84 -5.54 -10.86
C GLU A 118 -12.82 -5.93 -9.77
N LEU A 119 -13.05 -7.07 -9.13
CA LEU A 119 -12.16 -7.60 -8.09
C LEU A 119 -11.38 -8.80 -8.62
N VAL A 120 -10.06 -8.72 -8.56
CA VAL A 120 -9.13 -9.80 -8.85
C VAL A 120 -8.48 -10.27 -7.56
N ILE A 121 -8.59 -11.56 -7.26
CA ILE A 121 -7.96 -12.16 -6.09
C ILE A 121 -6.77 -12.98 -6.55
N ALA A 122 -5.57 -12.57 -6.18
CA ALA A 122 -4.34 -13.31 -6.46
C ALA A 122 -4.22 -14.50 -5.50
N PRO A 123 -4.24 -15.75 -6.02
CA PRO A 123 -4.09 -16.94 -5.18
C PRO A 123 -2.65 -17.01 -4.66
N ASP A 124 -2.49 -17.63 -3.49
CA ASP A 124 -1.19 -17.94 -2.88
C ASP A 124 -0.24 -16.75 -2.66
N CYS A 125 -0.74 -15.53 -2.77
CA CYS A 125 0.01 -14.30 -2.57
C CYS A 125 -0.27 -13.64 -1.21
N GLY A 126 0.74 -12.93 -0.70
CA GLY A 126 0.63 -12.01 0.43
C GLY A 126 0.34 -10.57 0.00
N HIS A 127 0.75 -9.61 0.82
CA HIS A 127 0.41 -8.19 0.66
C HIS A 127 0.98 -7.52 -0.60
N MET A 128 1.92 -8.17 -1.30
CA MET A 128 2.61 -7.61 -2.48
C MET A 128 2.30 -8.38 -3.77
N PRO A 129 1.00 -8.54 -4.16
CA PRO A 129 0.62 -9.33 -5.33
C PRO A 129 1.24 -8.79 -6.63
N HIS A 130 1.41 -7.48 -6.76
CA HIS A 130 2.01 -6.85 -7.95
C HIS A 130 3.49 -7.21 -8.15
N GLN A 131 4.20 -7.59 -7.08
CA GLN A 131 5.58 -8.05 -7.15
C GLN A 131 5.66 -9.56 -7.40
N LEU A 132 4.79 -10.34 -6.75
CA LEU A 132 4.79 -11.80 -6.86
C LEU A 132 4.07 -12.31 -8.11
N ARG A 133 3.10 -11.56 -8.60
CA ARG A 133 2.27 -11.88 -9.77
C ARG A 133 2.13 -10.68 -10.72
N PRO A 134 3.27 -10.21 -11.29
CA PRO A 134 3.25 -9.07 -12.21
C PRO A 134 2.37 -9.31 -13.45
N ASP A 135 2.18 -10.58 -13.84
CA ASP A 135 1.24 -11.00 -14.87
C ASP A 135 -0.19 -10.52 -14.60
N LEU A 136 -0.68 -10.65 -13.37
CA LEU A 136 -2.02 -10.17 -12.98
C LEU A 136 -2.10 -8.65 -13.02
N ALA A 137 -1.07 -7.96 -12.56
CA ALA A 137 -1.02 -6.50 -12.58
C ALA A 137 -1.04 -5.96 -14.02
N LEU A 138 -0.21 -6.55 -14.91
CA LEU A 138 -0.19 -6.18 -16.32
C LEU A 138 -1.51 -6.49 -17.04
N ALA A 139 -2.13 -7.64 -16.75
CA ALA A 139 -3.43 -7.99 -17.30
C ALA A 139 -4.52 -6.99 -16.85
N ALA A 140 -4.51 -6.58 -15.57
CA ALA A 140 -5.43 -5.58 -15.04
C ALA A 140 -5.25 -4.21 -15.71
N ILE A 141 -4.00 -3.76 -15.92
CA ILE A 141 -3.71 -2.50 -16.63
C ILE A 141 -4.25 -2.53 -18.06
N ARG A 142 -4.01 -3.61 -18.80
CA ARG A 142 -4.52 -3.76 -20.16
C ARG A 142 -6.05 -3.78 -20.20
N ARG A 143 -6.65 -4.45 -19.25
CA ARG A 143 -8.12 -4.57 -19.16
C ARG A 143 -8.78 -3.24 -18.81
N VAL A 144 -8.27 -2.51 -17.81
CA VAL A 144 -8.84 -1.19 -17.45
C VAL A 144 -8.68 -0.19 -18.58
N ASN A 145 -7.59 -0.22 -19.33
CA ASN A 145 -7.42 0.61 -20.51
C ASN A 145 -8.45 0.30 -21.60
N ALA A 146 -8.73 -1.00 -21.84
CA ALA A 146 -9.77 -1.41 -22.77
C ALA A 146 -11.18 -0.97 -22.33
N MET A 147 -11.48 -1.08 -21.03
CA MET A 147 -12.75 -0.61 -20.45
C MET A 147 -12.91 0.92 -20.56
N ALA A 148 -11.84 1.66 -20.43
CA ALA A 148 -11.83 3.12 -20.58
C ALA A 148 -11.87 3.60 -22.06
N GLY A 149 -11.88 2.69 -23.04
CA GLY A 149 -11.85 3.04 -24.46
C GLY A 149 -10.52 3.60 -24.95
N VAL A 150 -9.46 3.47 -24.17
CA VAL A 150 -8.10 3.88 -24.56
C VAL A 150 -7.49 2.75 -25.38
N SER A 151 -7.62 2.84 -26.71
CA SER A 151 -6.85 1.97 -27.60
C SER A 151 -5.37 2.24 -27.38
N ALA A 152 -4.61 1.21 -27.07
CA ALA A 152 -3.15 1.31 -27.07
C ALA A 152 -2.70 1.67 -28.50
N GLN A 153 -2.39 2.93 -28.73
CA GLN A 153 -1.63 3.31 -29.91
C GLN A 153 -0.20 2.87 -29.63
N SER A 154 0.18 1.83 -30.31
CA SER A 154 1.52 1.25 -30.36
C SER A 154 2.54 2.21 -30.94
#